data_115e0362aa452eed32c25d60f2b1c0b6
#
_entry.id   115e0362aa452eed32c25d60f2b1c0b6
#
_cell.length_a   1.000
_cell.length_b   1.000
_cell.length_c   1.000
_cell.angle_alpha   90.00
_cell.angle_beta   90.00
_cell.angle_gamma   90.00
#
_symmetry.space_group_name_H-M   'P 1'
#
loop_
_entity.id
_entity.type
_entity.pdbx_description
1 polymer ?
#
loop_
_entity_poly.entity_id
_entity_poly.type
_entity_poly.pdbx_seq_one_letter_code
_entity_poly.pdbx_strand_id
1 'polypeptide(L)'
;MPHKSVLGILGGLGPAASCYLYQMLIDHTPAVRDQDHIDLVLSSRASTPDRTAFIVGESEEDPFEIMEQDGRSLVHYGATVLAIPCNTAHYFYDRLAAALPVPVLNMPRLTVAEAKDHGCTKLGILATDGTLQAETYQIMAEQAGLAWAVPDPAAQAGLMQVIYEDIKRGKRADMQKFEAAAASLRAQGCDRAVLGCTELSLIKRDEHLGWFFLDSTEVLCRHALQACGVQPVGFDETGP
;
A
#
# COMPACT_ATOMS: atom_id res chain seq x y z
N MET A 1 33.43 3.17 4.23
CA MET A 1 32.27 3.90 3.69
C MET A 1 31.08 3.52 4.55
N PRO A 2 30.18 4.41 4.96
CA PRO A 2 28.95 3.99 5.60
C PRO A 2 28.23 3.05 4.64
N HIS A 3 27.73 1.92 5.16
CA HIS A 3 26.94 1.00 4.35
C HIS A 3 25.71 1.76 3.81
N LYS A 4 25.59 1.83 2.50
CA LYS A 4 24.41 2.41 1.83
C LYS A 4 23.22 1.53 2.21
N SER A 5 22.13 2.14 2.66
CA SER A 5 20.90 1.39 2.94
C SER A 5 20.40 0.71 1.66
N VAL A 6 19.97 -0.54 1.78
CA VAL A 6 19.41 -1.34 0.68
C VAL A 6 17.93 -1.60 0.98
N LEU A 7 17.06 -1.22 0.09
CA LEU A 7 15.63 -1.50 0.21
C LEU A 7 15.32 -2.92 -0.24
N GLY A 8 14.67 -3.70 0.60
CA GLY A 8 14.04 -4.96 0.20
C GLY A 8 12.57 -4.77 -0.11
N ILE A 9 12.13 -5.16 -1.30
CA ILE A 9 10.71 -5.14 -1.65
C ILE A 9 10.18 -6.57 -1.62
N LEU A 10 9.31 -6.85 -0.63
CA LEU A 10 8.57 -8.11 -0.53
C LEU A 10 7.32 -7.99 -1.39
N GLY A 11 7.46 -8.35 -2.66
CA GLY A 11 6.49 -8.11 -3.72
C GLY A 11 5.83 -9.37 -4.28
N GLY A 12 5.16 -9.21 -5.41
CA GLY A 12 4.38 -10.26 -6.05
C GLY A 12 2.94 -10.39 -5.52
N LEU A 13 2.52 -9.53 -4.63
CA LEU A 13 1.28 -9.57 -3.86
C LEU A 13 0.13 -8.60 -4.30
N GLY A 14 0.09 -7.97 -5.45
CA GLY A 14 0.28 -8.29 -6.82
C GLY A 14 1.60 -7.80 -7.48
N PRO A 15 1.92 -8.47 -8.58
CA PRO A 15 3.10 -8.15 -9.36
C PRO A 15 3.09 -6.75 -9.98
N ALA A 16 1.96 -6.31 -10.52
CA ALA A 16 1.82 -4.98 -11.10
C ALA A 16 2.07 -3.85 -10.08
N ALA A 17 1.54 -4.01 -8.86
CA ALA A 17 1.77 -3.05 -7.78
C ALA A 17 3.24 -3.00 -7.34
N SER A 18 3.92 -4.16 -7.35
CA SER A 18 5.35 -4.23 -7.02
C SER A 18 6.21 -3.54 -8.08
N CYS A 19 5.87 -3.73 -9.35
CA CYS A 19 6.50 -3.04 -10.47
C CYS A 19 6.25 -1.53 -10.40
N TYR A 20 5.03 -1.12 -10.08
CA TYR A 20 4.66 0.29 -9.95
C TYR A 20 5.41 0.97 -8.80
N LEU A 21 5.52 0.32 -7.62
CA LEU A 21 6.34 0.86 -6.54
C LEU A 21 7.80 1.05 -6.98
N TYR A 22 8.37 0.09 -7.72
CA TYR A 22 9.74 0.22 -8.22
C TYR A 22 9.87 1.41 -9.18
N GLN A 23 8.93 1.57 -10.11
CA GLN A 23 8.92 2.73 -11.00
C GLN A 23 8.84 4.05 -10.23
N MET A 24 7.94 4.14 -9.23
CA MET A 24 7.82 5.34 -8.39
C MET A 24 9.13 5.66 -7.65
N LEU A 25 9.84 4.65 -7.14
CA LEU A 25 11.14 4.85 -6.48
C LEU A 25 12.16 5.47 -7.42
N ILE A 26 12.14 5.10 -8.71
CA ILE A 26 12.99 5.71 -9.75
C ILE A 26 12.56 7.15 -10.00
N ASP A 27 11.27 7.37 -10.26
CA ASP A 27 10.72 8.66 -10.68
C ASP A 27 10.84 9.73 -9.58
N HIS A 28 10.80 9.33 -8.31
CA HIS A 28 10.85 10.23 -7.15
C HIS A 28 12.23 10.34 -6.49
N THR A 29 13.26 9.70 -7.05
CA THR A 29 14.65 9.89 -6.64
C THR A 29 15.24 11.08 -7.40
N PRO A 30 15.84 12.09 -6.73
CA PRO A 30 16.50 13.21 -7.40
C PRO A 30 17.86 12.77 -7.99
N ALA A 31 17.82 11.86 -8.96
CA ALA A 31 18.99 11.26 -9.57
C ALA A 31 19.38 11.99 -10.87
N VAL A 32 20.69 12.18 -11.09
CA VAL A 32 21.27 12.70 -12.33
C VAL A 32 21.94 11.60 -13.13
N ARG A 33 22.29 10.51 -12.47
CA ARG A 33 22.95 9.30 -13.02
C ARG A 33 22.50 8.06 -12.25
N ASP A 34 22.71 6.87 -12.82
CA ASP A 34 22.27 5.59 -12.22
C ASP A 34 22.74 5.40 -10.78
N GLN A 35 23.96 5.87 -10.44
CA GLN A 35 24.56 5.70 -9.13
C GLN A 35 23.94 6.56 -8.03
N ASP A 36 23.07 7.50 -8.40
CA ASP A 36 22.37 8.37 -7.46
C ASP A 36 21.07 7.72 -6.95
N HIS A 37 20.61 6.64 -7.62
CA HIS A 37 19.47 5.85 -7.15
C HIS A 37 19.80 5.00 -5.92
N ILE A 38 18.76 4.56 -5.21
CA ILE A 38 18.89 3.63 -4.08
C ILE A 38 19.24 2.23 -4.60
N ASP A 39 20.01 1.48 -3.80
CA ASP A 39 20.18 0.06 -4.02
C ASP A 39 18.94 -0.68 -3.52
N LEU A 40 18.43 -1.65 -4.29
CA LEU A 40 17.27 -2.44 -3.88
C LEU A 40 17.35 -3.89 -4.35
N VAL A 41 16.65 -4.74 -3.61
CA VAL A 41 16.38 -6.14 -3.97
C VAL A 41 14.87 -6.35 -3.96
N LEU A 42 14.32 -6.91 -5.02
CA LEU A 42 12.88 -7.17 -5.14
C LEU A 42 12.64 -8.69 -5.27
N SER A 43 11.82 -9.24 -4.37
CA SER A 43 11.20 -10.55 -4.55
C SER A 43 9.80 -10.37 -5.14
N SER A 44 9.48 -11.09 -6.21
CA SER A 44 8.15 -11.06 -6.81
C SER A 44 7.59 -12.49 -6.84
N ARG A 45 7.05 -12.94 -5.71
CA ARG A 45 6.45 -14.28 -5.60
C ARG A 45 4.93 -14.21 -5.78
N ALA A 46 4.49 -14.30 -7.03
CA ALA A 46 3.06 -14.26 -7.38
C ALA A 46 2.27 -15.50 -6.91
N SER A 47 2.97 -16.60 -6.58
CA SER A 47 2.39 -17.83 -6.05
C SER A 47 2.09 -17.77 -4.54
N THR A 48 2.35 -16.64 -3.86
CA THR A 48 1.97 -16.46 -2.46
C THR A 48 0.44 -16.55 -2.32
N PRO A 49 -0.11 -17.37 -1.39
CA PRO A 49 -1.56 -17.53 -1.22
C PRO A 49 -2.30 -16.21 -1.08
N ASP A 50 -3.56 -16.17 -1.52
CA ASP A 50 -4.35 -14.94 -1.45
C ASP A 50 -4.62 -14.53 -0.01
N ARG A 51 -4.20 -13.32 0.36
CA ARG A 51 -4.28 -12.76 1.71
C ARG A 51 -5.73 -12.51 2.11
N THR A 52 -6.55 -12.02 1.16
CA THR A 52 -7.98 -11.79 1.43
C THR A 52 -8.70 -13.11 1.68
N ALA A 53 -8.55 -14.08 0.80
CA ALA A 53 -9.18 -15.40 0.95
C ALA A 53 -8.82 -16.06 2.30
N PHE A 54 -7.57 -15.95 2.74
CA PHE A 54 -7.14 -16.44 4.05
C PHE A 54 -7.83 -15.69 5.21
N ILE A 55 -7.84 -14.35 5.17
CA ILE A 55 -8.39 -13.50 6.24
C ILE A 55 -9.89 -13.68 6.38
N VAL A 56 -10.62 -13.81 5.27
CA VAL A 56 -12.09 -14.00 5.29
C VAL A 56 -12.52 -15.46 5.50
N GLY A 57 -11.55 -16.39 5.62
CA GLY A 57 -11.82 -17.80 5.89
C GLY A 57 -12.24 -18.63 4.67
N GLU A 58 -11.99 -18.14 3.46
CA GLU A 58 -12.22 -18.85 2.19
C GLU A 58 -11.05 -19.78 1.83
N SER A 59 -9.91 -19.62 2.47
CA SER A 59 -8.71 -20.46 2.29
C SER A 59 -8.04 -20.72 3.63
N GLU A 60 -7.50 -21.93 3.80
CA GLU A 60 -6.66 -22.33 4.95
C GLU A 60 -5.16 -22.11 4.67
N GLU A 61 -4.79 -21.72 3.47
CA GLU A 61 -3.38 -21.51 3.08
C GLU A 61 -2.85 -20.20 3.69
N ASP A 62 -2.09 -20.31 4.81
CA ASP A 62 -1.48 -19.15 5.48
C ASP A 62 -0.33 -18.57 4.64
N PRO A 63 -0.44 -17.30 4.16
CA PRO A 63 0.62 -16.66 3.39
C PRO A 63 1.89 -16.35 4.19
N PHE A 64 1.82 -16.37 5.52
CA PHE A 64 2.87 -15.85 6.39
C PHE A 64 4.22 -16.54 6.18
N GLU A 65 4.25 -17.90 6.16
CA GLU A 65 5.52 -18.65 6.05
C GLU A 65 6.29 -18.28 4.76
N ILE A 66 5.55 -18.15 3.66
CA ILE A 66 6.14 -17.75 2.37
C ILE A 66 6.64 -16.32 2.42
N MET A 67 5.86 -15.39 3.01
CA MET A 67 6.26 -14.00 3.17
C MET A 67 7.49 -13.86 4.08
N GLU A 68 7.56 -14.60 5.18
CA GLU A 68 8.72 -14.63 6.07
C GLU A 68 9.95 -15.16 5.34
N GLN A 69 9.83 -16.27 4.61
CA GLN A 69 10.93 -16.85 3.82
C GLN A 69 11.48 -15.85 2.80
N ASP A 70 10.61 -15.16 2.10
CA ASP A 70 11.02 -14.13 1.13
C ASP A 70 11.67 -12.93 1.82
N GLY A 71 11.12 -12.49 2.95
CA GLY A 71 11.72 -11.43 3.75
C GLY A 71 13.14 -11.78 4.22
N ARG A 72 13.35 -13.01 4.72
CA ARG A 72 14.68 -13.51 5.10
C ARG A 72 15.65 -13.58 3.90
N SER A 73 15.15 -13.97 2.73
CA SER A 73 15.94 -14.00 1.51
C SER A 73 16.38 -12.60 1.10
N LEU A 74 15.48 -11.60 1.16
CA LEU A 74 15.82 -10.20 0.91
C LEU A 74 16.90 -9.68 1.87
N VAL A 75 16.80 -10.01 3.16
CA VAL A 75 17.82 -9.66 4.15
C VAL A 75 19.15 -10.36 3.84
N HIS A 76 19.13 -11.63 3.44
CA HIS A 76 20.32 -12.36 3.02
C HIS A 76 21.02 -11.71 1.82
N TYR A 77 20.25 -11.13 0.90
CA TYR A 77 20.77 -10.35 -0.23
C TYR A 77 21.16 -8.90 0.13
N GLY A 78 21.13 -8.55 1.40
CA GLY A 78 21.66 -7.28 1.90
C GLY A 78 20.63 -6.21 2.20
N ALA A 79 19.32 -6.50 2.11
CA ALA A 79 18.30 -5.53 2.48
C ALA A 79 18.42 -5.13 3.96
N THR A 80 18.38 -3.82 4.21
CA THR A 80 18.50 -3.21 5.55
C THR A 80 17.18 -2.64 6.05
N VAL A 81 16.20 -2.53 5.19
CA VAL A 81 14.81 -2.14 5.46
C VAL A 81 13.89 -2.82 4.44
N LEU A 82 12.68 -3.20 4.85
CA LEU A 82 11.73 -3.87 3.99
C LEU A 82 10.47 -3.03 3.75
N ALA A 83 9.97 -3.06 2.52
CA ALA A 83 8.69 -2.52 2.12
C ALA A 83 7.80 -3.62 1.52
N ILE A 84 6.50 -3.59 1.84
CA ILE A 84 5.51 -4.56 1.37
C ILE A 84 4.43 -3.78 0.60
N PRO A 85 4.47 -3.73 -0.74
CA PRO A 85 3.44 -3.04 -1.55
C PRO A 85 2.15 -3.86 -1.64
N CYS A 86 1.53 -4.11 -0.50
CA CYS A 86 0.26 -4.80 -0.36
C CYS A 86 -0.39 -4.44 0.98
N ASN A 87 -1.50 -3.72 0.95
CA ASN A 87 -2.20 -3.33 2.18
C ASN A 87 -2.69 -4.54 2.97
N THR A 88 -3.34 -5.50 2.32
CA THR A 88 -3.89 -6.71 2.95
C THR A 88 -2.80 -7.55 3.64
N ALA A 89 -1.57 -7.54 3.11
CA ALA A 89 -0.44 -8.25 3.71
C ALA A 89 -0.02 -7.69 5.07
N HIS A 90 -0.43 -6.46 5.41
CA HIS A 90 -0.16 -5.86 6.71
C HIS A 90 -0.98 -6.48 7.86
N TYR A 91 -1.95 -7.34 7.56
CA TYR A 91 -2.52 -8.27 8.54
C TYR A 91 -1.44 -9.12 9.24
N PHE A 92 -0.38 -9.46 8.53
CA PHE A 92 0.75 -10.24 9.03
C PHE A 92 1.89 -9.38 9.59
N TYR A 93 1.71 -8.05 9.67
CA TYR A 93 2.80 -7.12 9.99
C TYR A 93 3.51 -7.44 11.28
N ASP A 94 2.79 -7.64 12.38
CA ASP A 94 3.40 -7.88 13.70
C ASP A 94 4.20 -9.20 13.71
N ARG A 95 3.69 -10.25 13.05
CA ARG A 95 4.39 -11.53 12.88
C ARG A 95 5.68 -11.34 12.06
N LEU A 96 5.61 -10.60 10.95
CA LEU A 96 6.76 -10.32 10.08
C LEU A 96 7.79 -9.45 10.77
N ALA A 97 7.37 -8.38 11.44
CA ALA A 97 8.26 -7.46 12.17
C ALA A 97 8.99 -8.18 13.33
N ALA A 98 8.34 -9.15 13.98
CA ALA A 98 8.97 -9.96 15.02
C ALA A 98 9.94 -11.02 14.46
N ALA A 99 9.68 -11.54 13.26
CA ALA A 99 10.46 -12.63 12.66
C ALA A 99 11.69 -12.14 11.86
N LEU A 100 11.66 -10.91 11.36
CA LEU A 100 12.69 -10.37 10.48
C LEU A 100 13.66 -9.45 11.22
N PRO A 101 14.98 -9.55 10.97
CA PRO A 101 16.02 -8.84 11.75
C PRO A 101 16.21 -7.38 11.31
N VAL A 102 15.39 -6.86 10.37
CA VAL A 102 15.47 -5.50 9.85
C VAL A 102 14.10 -4.84 9.96
N PRO A 103 14.01 -3.50 10.02
CA PRO A 103 12.73 -2.79 10.04
C PRO A 103 11.87 -3.13 8.82
N VAL A 104 10.57 -3.31 9.05
CA VAL A 104 9.53 -3.41 8.02
C VAL A 104 8.70 -2.13 8.06
N LEU A 105 8.57 -1.45 6.93
CA LEU A 105 7.74 -0.24 6.84
C LEU A 105 6.26 -0.63 6.94
N ASN A 106 5.56 -0.02 7.90
CA ASN A 106 4.12 -0.25 8.09
C ASN A 106 3.31 0.74 7.23
N MET A 107 3.02 0.35 5.99
CA MET A 107 2.34 1.21 5.03
C MET A 107 1.00 1.78 5.54
N PRO A 108 0.07 1.01 6.12
CA PRO A 108 -1.18 1.57 6.65
C PRO A 108 -0.95 2.59 7.76
N ARG A 109 -0.05 2.32 8.70
CA ARG A 109 0.28 3.26 9.79
C ARG A 109 0.84 4.57 9.26
N LEU A 110 1.76 4.50 8.31
CA LEU A 110 2.34 5.68 7.67
C LEU A 110 1.27 6.48 6.93
N THR A 111 0.37 5.81 6.24
CA THR A 111 -0.73 6.45 5.50
C THR A 111 -1.71 7.17 6.43
N VAL A 112 -2.08 6.55 7.55
CA VAL A 112 -2.96 7.18 8.55
C VAL A 112 -2.28 8.38 9.22
N ALA A 113 -0.98 8.28 9.52
CA ALA A 113 -0.21 9.39 10.07
C ALA A 113 -0.21 10.58 9.10
N GLU A 114 0.04 10.33 7.82
CA GLU A 114 0.03 11.36 6.77
C GLU A 114 -1.37 11.99 6.59
N ALA A 115 -2.44 11.18 6.63
CA ALA A 115 -3.80 11.73 6.62
C ALA A 115 -4.03 12.72 7.76
N LYS A 116 -3.59 12.36 8.96
CA LYS A 116 -3.69 13.22 10.16
C LYS A 116 -2.87 14.51 10.01
N ASP A 117 -1.63 14.39 9.53
CA ASP A 117 -0.73 15.55 9.34
C ASP A 117 -1.28 16.54 8.31
N HIS A 118 -2.07 16.07 7.35
CA HIS A 118 -2.81 16.88 6.40
C HIS A 118 -4.19 17.36 6.91
N GLY A 119 -4.46 17.26 8.21
CA GLY A 119 -5.67 17.78 8.85
C GLY A 119 -6.95 16.97 8.60
N CYS A 120 -6.83 15.72 8.13
CA CYS A 120 -7.98 14.82 8.00
C CYS A 120 -8.62 14.60 9.38
N THR A 121 -9.95 14.66 9.43
CA THR A 121 -10.74 14.38 10.65
C THR A 121 -11.55 13.10 10.51
N LYS A 122 -11.96 12.76 9.27
CA LYS A 122 -12.67 11.52 8.95
C LYS A 122 -12.13 10.88 7.69
N LEU A 123 -11.47 9.73 7.87
CA LEU A 123 -10.83 8.97 6.80
C LEU A 123 -11.79 7.97 6.17
N GLY A 124 -12.02 8.07 4.86
CA GLY A 124 -12.65 7.01 4.07
C GLY A 124 -11.64 5.90 3.75
N ILE A 125 -12.08 4.65 3.72
CA ILE A 125 -11.22 3.50 3.47
C ILE A 125 -11.72 2.77 2.22
N LEU A 126 -10.98 2.88 1.10
CA LEU A 126 -11.19 2.10 -0.12
C LEU A 126 -10.21 0.94 -0.12
N ALA A 127 -10.67 -0.27 0.23
CA ALA A 127 -9.79 -1.42 0.40
C ALA A 127 -10.51 -2.75 0.06
N THR A 128 -9.76 -3.85 0.04
CA THR A 128 -10.34 -5.18 -0.10
C THR A 128 -11.11 -5.59 1.15
N ASP A 129 -12.07 -6.51 1.01
CA ASP A 129 -12.81 -7.06 2.14
C ASP A 129 -11.89 -7.65 3.20
N GLY A 130 -10.78 -8.31 2.80
CA GLY A 130 -9.78 -8.81 3.75
C GLY A 130 -9.11 -7.69 4.56
N THR A 131 -8.80 -6.56 3.95
CA THR A 131 -8.23 -5.39 4.66
C THR A 131 -9.25 -4.78 5.62
N LEU A 132 -10.53 -4.70 5.20
CA LEU A 132 -11.62 -4.18 6.03
C LEU A 132 -11.94 -5.13 7.19
N GLN A 133 -11.98 -6.44 6.96
CA GLN A 133 -12.24 -7.45 7.99
C GLN A 133 -11.09 -7.55 9.01
N ALA A 134 -9.86 -7.35 8.57
CA ALA A 134 -8.69 -7.26 9.45
C ALA A 134 -8.64 -5.95 10.28
N GLU A 135 -9.56 -5.02 10.03
CA GLU A 135 -9.64 -3.70 10.67
C GLU A 135 -8.31 -2.91 10.63
N THR A 136 -7.46 -3.18 9.62
CA THR A 136 -6.09 -2.65 9.56
C THR A 136 -6.05 -1.13 9.61
N TYR A 137 -6.87 -0.47 8.80
CA TYR A 137 -6.96 1.00 8.79
C TYR A 137 -7.82 1.56 9.91
N GLN A 138 -8.90 0.88 10.26
CA GLN A 138 -9.86 1.30 11.27
C GLN A 138 -9.17 1.47 12.64
N ILE A 139 -8.46 0.44 13.09
CA ILE A 139 -7.70 0.47 14.36
C ILE A 139 -6.67 1.59 14.35
N MET A 140 -5.93 1.77 13.26
CA MET A 140 -4.91 2.81 13.16
C MET A 140 -5.51 4.22 13.12
N ALA A 141 -6.65 4.41 12.45
CA ALA A 141 -7.38 5.68 12.44
C ALA A 141 -7.88 6.04 13.84
N GLU A 142 -8.48 5.09 14.58
CA GLU A 142 -8.92 5.28 15.96
C GLU A 142 -7.76 5.63 16.89
N GLN A 143 -6.64 4.93 16.79
CA GLN A 143 -5.41 5.23 17.54
C GLN A 143 -4.86 6.63 17.24
N ALA A 144 -5.02 7.09 16.00
CA ALA A 144 -4.64 8.44 15.59
C ALA A 144 -5.67 9.52 15.99
N GLY A 145 -6.85 9.13 16.50
CA GLY A 145 -7.95 10.03 16.85
C GLY A 145 -8.74 10.52 15.64
N LEU A 146 -8.70 9.75 14.52
CA LEU A 146 -9.49 10.01 13.31
C LEU A 146 -10.79 9.19 13.35
N ALA A 147 -11.91 9.80 12.96
CA ALA A 147 -13.08 9.04 12.57
C ALA A 147 -12.80 8.32 11.23
N TRP A 148 -13.53 7.25 10.95
CA TRP A 148 -13.39 6.53 9.69
C TRP A 148 -14.75 6.10 9.13
N ALA A 149 -14.77 5.78 7.84
CA ALA A 149 -15.91 5.15 7.18
C ALA A 149 -15.44 4.22 6.05
N VAL A 150 -16.30 3.25 5.73
CA VAL A 150 -16.12 2.36 4.57
C VAL A 150 -17.28 2.58 3.61
N PRO A 151 -17.17 2.23 2.31
CA PRO A 151 -18.29 2.31 1.38
C PRO A 151 -19.50 1.49 1.88
N ASP A 152 -20.70 1.87 1.48
CA ASP A 152 -21.86 1.03 1.72
C ASP A 152 -21.70 -0.35 1.04
N PRO A 153 -22.44 -1.37 1.47
CA PRO A 153 -22.23 -2.74 0.99
C PRO A 153 -22.32 -2.91 -0.53
N ALA A 154 -23.18 -2.16 -1.21
CA ALA A 154 -23.33 -2.26 -2.67
C ALA A 154 -22.11 -1.62 -3.38
N ALA A 155 -21.67 -0.46 -2.91
CA ALA A 155 -20.49 0.23 -3.41
C ALA A 155 -19.20 -0.56 -3.12
N GLN A 156 -19.08 -1.19 -1.93
CA GLN A 156 -17.96 -2.07 -1.59
C GLN A 156 -17.89 -3.29 -2.50
N ALA A 157 -19.02 -3.94 -2.79
CA ALA A 157 -19.06 -5.06 -3.73
C ALA A 157 -18.63 -4.64 -5.15
N GLY A 158 -19.01 -3.43 -5.59
CA GLY A 158 -18.53 -2.84 -6.83
C GLY A 158 -17.01 -2.61 -6.82
N LEU A 159 -16.47 -2.08 -5.73
CA LEU A 159 -15.03 -1.85 -5.56
C LEU A 159 -14.23 -3.16 -5.62
N MET A 160 -14.74 -4.23 -5.00
CA MET A 160 -14.12 -5.56 -5.09
C MET A 160 -14.05 -6.06 -6.53
N GLN A 161 -15.10 -5.85 -7.34
CA GLN A 161 -15.07 -6.20 -8.76
C GLN A 161 -14.01 -5.39 -9.52
N VAL A 162 -13.89 -4.09 -9.26
CA VAL A 162 -12.83 -3.24 -9.85
C VAL A 162 -11.44 -3.81 -9.54
N ILE A 163 -11.19 -4.19 -8.27
CA ILE A 163 -9.90 -4.72 -7.85
C ILE A 163 -9.62 -6.08 -8.50
N TYR A 164 -10.55 -7.04 -8.39
CA TYR A 164 -10.28 -8.44 -8.74
C TYR A 164 -10.61 -8.79 -10.20
N GLU A 165 -11.69 -8.21 -10.77
CA GLU A 165 -12.14 -8.56 -12.11
C GLU A 165 -11.57 -7.65 -13.20
N ASP A 166 -11.15 -6.43 -12.82
CA ASP A 166 -10.57 -5.48 -13.77
C ASP A 166 -9.05 -5.41 -13.57
N ILE A 167 -8.56 -4.73 -12.52
CA ILE A 167 -7.16 -4.35 -12.43
C ILE A 167 -6.23 -5.57 -12.27
N LYS A 168 -6.55 -6.51 -11.36
CA LYS A 168 -5.75 -7.74 -11.20
C LYS A 168 -5.72 -8.61 -12.47
N ARG A 169 -6.70 -8.45 -13.36
CA ARG A 169 -6.73 -9.12 -14.67
C ARG A 169 -6.13 -8.29 -15.80
N GLY A 170 -5.50 -7.16 -15.49
CA GLY A 170 -4.86 -6.28 -16.46
C GLY A 170 -5.84 -5.50 -17.35
N LYS A 171 -7.09 -5.35 -16.92
CA LYS A 171 -8.10 -4.55 -17.61
C LYS A 171 -8.13 -3.12 -17.05
N ARG A 172 -8.75 -2.21 -17.78
CA ARG A 172 -9.08 -0.88 -17.27
C ARG A 172 -10.15 -0.99 -16.19
N ALA A 173 -10.04 -0.13 -15.17
CA ALA A 173 -11.00 -0.05 -14.09
C ALA A 173 -12.39 0.40 -14.59
N ASP A 174 -13.45 -0.21 -14.07
CA ASP A 174 -14.80 0.32 -14.18
C ASP A 174 -14.93 1.55 -13.27
N MET A 175 -14.71 2.73 -13.86
CA MET A 175 -14.71 3.99 -13.13
C MET A 175 -16.08 4.35 -12.54
N GLN A 176 -17.18 3.81 -13.07
CA GLN A 176 -18.50 4.04 -12.46
C GLN A 176 -18.59 3.36 -11.09
N LYS A 177 -18.08 2.14 -10.94
CA LYS A 177 -18.04 1.43 -9.66
C LYS A 177 -17.06 2.06 -8.70
N PHE A 178 -15.89 2.47 -9.17
CA PHE A 178 -14.91 3.18 -8.35
C PHE A 178 -15.46 4.49 -7.79
N GLU A 179 -16.07 5.32 -8.64
CA GLU A 179 -16.66 6.60 -8.23
C GLU A 179 -17.89 6.41 -7.33
N ALA A 180 -18.67 5.34 -7.50
CA ALA A 180 -19.76 5.00 -6.58
C ALA A 180 -19.23 4.74 -5.15
N ALA A 181 -18.13 4.02 -5.02
CA ALA A 181 -17.48 3.80 -3.72
C ALA A 181 -16.94 5.11 -3.12
N ALA A 182 -16.30 5.95 -3.92
CA ALA A 182 -15.83 7.26 -3.48
C ALA A 182 -16.98 8.20 -3.09
N ALA A 183 -18.06 8.21 -3.84
CA ALA A 183 -19.27 8.99 -3.56
C ALA A 183 -19.94 8.56 -2.24
N SER A 184 -20.00 7.25 -1.97
CA SER A 184 -20.48 6.71 -0.69
C SER A 184 -19.70 7.27 0.49
N LEU A 185 -18.37 7.37 0.39
CA LEU A 185 -17.53 7.96 1.44
C LEU A 185 -17.72 9.48 1.59
N ARG A 186 -17.84 10.21 0.46
CA ARG A 186 -18.13 11.66 0.50
C ARG A 186 -19.49 11.93 1.14
N ALA A 187 -20.50 11.14 0.83
CA ALA A 187 -21.84 11.25 1.44
C ALA A 187 -21.83 11.01 2.95
N GLN A 188 -20.90 10.18 3.43
CA GLN A 188 -20.67 9.95 4.86
C GLN A 188 -19.82 11.03 5.51
N GLY A 189 -19.40 12.07 4.79
CA GLY A 189 -18.63 13.20 5.31
C GLY A 189 -17.13 12.90 5.50
N CYS A 190 -16.55 12.00 4.71
CA CYS A 190 -15.10 11.79 4.73
C CYS A 190 -14.38 12.96 4.07
N ASP A 191 -13.32 13.45 4.72
CA ASP A 191 -12.46 14.53 4.23
C ASP A 191 -11.52 14.02 3.14
N ARG A 192 -11.00 12.80 3.34
CA ARG A 192 -10.11 12.09 2.42
C ARG A 192 -10.48 10.61 2.36
N ALA A 193 -10.07 9.94 1.30
CA ALA A 193 -10.20 8.51 1.15
C ALA A 193 -8.83 7.87 0.86
N VAL A 194 -8.42 6.91 1.70
CA VAL A 194 -7.21 6.15 1.42
C VAL A 194 -7.46 5.13 0.31
N LEU A 195 -6.55 5.08 -0.66
CA LEU A 195 -6.43 3.98 -1.60
C LEU A 195 -5.72 2.82 -0.89
N GLY A 196 -6.49 2.08 -0.09
CA GLY A 196 -6.05 0.99 0.78
C GLY A 196 -5.90 -0.36 0.07
N CYS A 197 -5.75 -0.33 -1.24
CA CYS A 197 -5.35 -1.44 -2.08
C CYS A 197 -4.43 -0.89 -3.17
N THR A 198 -3.28 -1.51 -3.36
CA THR A 198 -2.26 -1.03 -4.30
C THR A 198 -2.69 -1.11 -5.77
N GLU A 199 -3.70 -1.92 -6.09
CA GLU A 199 -4.36 -1.88 -7.38
C GLU A 199 -5.06 -0.54 -7.63
N LEU A 200 -5.61 0.10 -6.59
CA LEU A 200 -6.25 1.42 -6.72
C LEU A 200 -5.24 2.54 -6.99
N SER A 201 -3.98 2.36 -6.60
CA SER A 201 -2.89 3.27 -6.97
C SER A 201 -2.68 3.34 -8.49
N LEU A 202 -2.94 2.23 -9.19
CA LEU A 202 -2.88 2.21 -10.66
C LEU A 202 -4.01 3.04 -11.27
N ILE A 203 -5.20 3.10 -10.64
CA ILE A 203 -6.27 4.03 -11.06
C ILE A 203 -5.81 5.47 -10.87
N LYS A 204 -5.20 5.80 -9.71
CA LYS A 204 -4.72 7.16 -9.45
C LYS A 204 -3.73 7.61 -10.51
N ARG A 205 -2.79 6.74 -10.89
CA ARG A 205 -1.83 6.97 -11.97
C ARG A 205 -2.50 7.23 -13.31
N ASP A 206 -3.46 6.37 -13.68
CA ASP A 206 -4.03 6.36 -15.04
C ASP A 206 -5.12 7.43 -15.23
N GLU A 207 -5.87 7.75 -14.16
CA GLU A 207 -7.01 8.67 -14.19
C GLU A 207 -6.73 10.00 -13.47
N HIS A 208 -5.48 10.22 -13.01
CA HIS A 208 -5.04 11.47 -12.35
C HIS A 208 -5.99 11.92 -11.22
N LEU A 209 -6.29 11.01 -10.29
CA LEU A 209 -7.21 11.28 -9.18
C LEU A 209 -6.73 12.44 -8.31
N GLY A 210 -7.66 13.32 -7.94
CA GLY A 210 -7.35 14.52 -7.16
C GLY A 210 -7.04 14.25 -5.67
N TRP A 211 -6.78 15.34 -4.95
CA TRP A 211 -6.31 15.37 -3.56
C TRP A 211 -7.17 14.61 -2.54
N PHE A 212 -8.45 14.38 -2.83
CA PHE A 212 -9.34 13.59 -1.97
C PHE A 212 -8.79 12.17 -1.72
N PHE A 213 -8.04 11.63 -2.67
CA PHE A 213 -7.50 10.29 -2.61
C PHE A 213 -6.06 10.29 -2.10
N LEU A 214 -5.85 9.72 -0.92
CA LEU A 214 -4.53 9.49 -0.34
C LEU A 214 -4.02 8.11 -0.77
N ASP A 215 -2.96 8.08 -1.54
CA ASP A 215 -2.40 6.84 -2.07
C ASP A 215 -1.39 6.22 -1.09
N SER A 216 -1.73 5.05 -0.56
CA SER A 216 -0.86 4.31 0.36
C SER A 216 0.46 3.88 -0.30
N THR A 217 0.50 3.68 -1.63
CA THR A 217 1.73 3.32 -2.34
C THR A 217 2.66 4.53 -2.50
N GLU A 218 2.13 5.73 -2.73
CA GLU A 218 2.91 6.97 -2.72
C GLU A 218 3.53 7.22 -1.34
N VAL A 219 2.73 7.03 -0.29
CA VAL A 219 3.22 7.15 1.10
C VAL A 219 4.35 6.15 1.36
N LEU A 220 4.15 4.88 0.98
CA LEU A 220 5.18 3.85 1.13
C LEU A 220 6.46 4.20 0.35
N CYS A 221 6.34 4.67 -0.88
CA CYS A 221 7.46 5.09 -1.73
C CYS A 221 8.27 6.21 -1.05
N ARG A 222 7.60 7.25 -0.58
CA ARG A 222 8.23 8.38 0.12
C ARG A 222 9.02 7.93 1.34
N HIS A 223 8.41 7.13 2.19
CA HIS A 223 9.07 6.62 3.40
C HIS A 223 10.18 5.60 3.09
N ALA A 224 10.06 4.82 2.01
CA ALA A 224 11.12 3.90 1.59
C ALA A 224 12.37 4.66 1.13
N LEU A 225 12.20 5.73 0.33
CA LEU A 225 13.30 6.62 -0.07
C LEU A 225 13.96 7.28 1.14
N GLN A 226 13.15 7.83 2.07
CA GLN A 226 13.66 8.45 3.30
C GLN A 226 14.44 7.45 4.18
N ALA A 227 13.94 6.22 4.32
CA ALA A 227 14.63 5.17 5.06
C ALA A 227 15.96 4.78 4.43
N CYS A 228 16.12 4.98 3.12
CA CYS A 228 17.37 4.80 2.39
C CYS A 228 18.23 6.08 2.36
N GLY A 229 17.85 7.15 3.08
CA GLY A 229 18.60 8.40 3.16
C GLY A 229 18.44 9.32 1.95
N VAL A 230 17.43 9.09 1.13
CA VAL A 230 17.09 9.92 -0.04
C VAL A 230 15.91 10.83 0.30
N GLN A 231 16.04 12.13 0.04
CA GLN A 231 14.94 13.07 0.11
C GLN A 231 14.13 12.96 -1.18
N PRO A 232 12.87 12.47 -1.14
CA PRO A 232 12.08 12.27 -2.35
C PRO A 232 11.63 13.59 -2.98
N VAL A 233 11.38 13.57 -4.29
CA VAL A 233 10.92 14.73 -5.07
C VAL A 233 9.67 14.38 -5.90
N GLY A 234 8.92 15.41 -6.35
CA GLY A 234 7.85 15.25 -7.34
C GLY A 234 6.55 14.63 -6.81
N PHE A 235 6.37 14.52 -5.50
CA PHE A 235 5.04 14.22 -4.94
C PHE A 235 4.22 15.51 -4.87
N ASP A 236 2.98 15.46 -5.36
CA ASP A 236 2.07 16.59 -5.24
C ASP A 236 1.69 16.81 -3.78
N GLU A 237 2.26 17.86 -3.17
CA GLU A 237 1.93 18.31 -1.81
C GLU A 237 0.68 19.21 -1.78
N THR A 238 0.07 19.47 -2.92
CA THR A 238 -1.04 20.41 -3.06
C THR A 238 -2.36 19.82 -2.57
N GLY A 239 -2.59 19.96 -1.28
CA GLY A 239 -3.93 20.04 -0.72
C GLY A 239 -4.48 21.46 -0.82
N PRO A 240 -5.78 21.69 -0.62
CA PRO A 240 -6.35 23.03 -0.57
C PRO A 240 -5.76 23.83 0.57
#